data_5d9255926a2a9eb1d6c64af5dae4db99
#
_entry.id   5d9255926a2a9eb1d6c64af5dae4db99
#
_cell.length_a   1.000
_cell.length_b   1.000
_cell.length_c   1.000
_cell.angle_alpha   90.00
_cell.angle_beta   90.00
_cell.angle_gamma   90.00
#
_symmetry.space_group_name_H-M   'P 1'
#
loop_
_entity.id
_entity.type
_entity.pdbx_description
1 polymer ?
#
loop_
_entity_poly.entity_id
_entity_poly.type
_entity_poly.pdbx_seq_one_letter_code
_entity_poly.pdbx_strand_id
1 'polypeptide(L)'
;MDNLDIFENACKYFLEKMTEFKEILSSKVNSLNNQDWILSKGSTKTCKADETGKKKRCKVGLNYGLKIELSVADVDIILNEFSSFFTKTYVENIERISNNEEIARYEFLARSSIGDEIRCTIYLANEWNIPQISLSGFVAPRYKKSDY
;
A
#
# COMPACT_ATOMS: atom_id res chain seq x y z
N MET A 1 -8.29 10.94 17.30
CA MET A 1 -7.93 9.86 16.36
C MET A 1 -9.18 9.10 15.96
N ASP A 2 -9.35 8.85 14.67
CA ASP A 2 -10.48 8.05 14.20
C ASP A 2 -10.38 6.61 14.69
N ASN A 3 -11.50 5.99 14.98
CA ASN A 3 -11.54 4.60 15.40
C ASN A 3 -11.26 3.69 14.19
N LEU A 4 -10.06 3.10 14.14
CA LEU A 4 -9.63 2.25 13.03
C LEU A 4 -10.28 0.86 13.05
N ASP A 5 -11.05 0.52 14.07
CA ASP A 5 -11.83 -0.72 14.10
C ASP A 5 -13.06 -0.64 13.18
N ILE A 6 -13.44 0.57 12.78
CA ILE A 6 -14.55 0.81 11.86
C ILE A 6 -14.00 0.76 10.43
N PHE A 7 -14.65 -0.01 9.56
CA PHE A 7 -14.19 -0.24 8.19
C PHE A 7 -13.95 1.06 7.40
N GLU A 8 -14.92 1.98 7.43
CA GLU A 8 -14.83 3.23 6.67
C GLU A 8 -13.66 4.11 7.14
N ASN A 9 -13.42 4.14 8.46
CA ASN A 9 -12.31 4.90 9.02
C ASN A 9 -10.96 4.29 8.64
N ALA A 10 -10.86 2.97 8.63
CA ALA A 10 -9.63 2.27 8.21
C ALA A 10 -9.33 2.53 6.74
N CYS A 11 -10.34 2.48 5.87
CA CYS A 11 -10.17 2.77 4.44
C CYS A 11 -9.68 4.19 4.22
N LYS A 12 -10.27 5.15 4.91
CA LYS A 12 -9.87 6.56 4.83
C LYS A 12 -8.42 6.75 5.29
N TYR A 13 -8.05 6.13 6.40
CA TYR A 13 -6.70 6.19 6.95
C TYR A 13 -5.68 5.67 5.94
N PHE A 14 -5.92 4.48 5.37
CA PHE A 14 -5.01 3.89 4.38
C PHE A 14 -4.86 4.77 3.15
N LEU A 15 -5.96 5.28 2.62
CA LEU A 15 -5.93 6.12 1.44
C LEU A 15 -5.13 7.41 1.71
N GLU A 16 -5.34 8.02 2.87
CA GLU A 16 -4.59 9.22 3.27
C GLU A 16 -3.09 8.94 3.40
N LYS A 17 -2.72 7.82 4.07
CA LYS A 17 -1.31 7.46 4.26
C LYS A 17 -0.63 7.08 2.96
N MET A 18 -1.31 6.36 2.08
CA MET A 18 -0.76 6.04 0.76
C MET A 18 -0.55 7.30 -0.08
N THR A 19 -1.48 8.24 -0.01
CA THR A 19 -1.37 9.53 -0.71
C THR A 19 -0.21 10.37 -0.17
N GLU A 20 -0.08 10.45 1.16
CA GLU A 20 1.04 11.15 1.80
C GLU A 20 2.38 10.55 1.40
N PHE A 21 2.49 9.22 1.40
CA PHE A 21 3.71 8.54 0.99
C PHE A 21 4.05 8.80 -0.47
N LYS A 22 3.05 8.76 -1.36
CA LYS A 22 3.22 9.10 -2.78
C LYS A 22 3.82 10.50 -2.96
N GLU A 23 3.32 11.47 -2.18
CA GLU A 23 3.82 12.85 -2.23
C GLU A 23 5.27 12.94 -1.75
N ILE A 24 5.62 12.18 -0.72
CA ILE A 24 7.00 12.09 -0.23
C ILE A 24 7.91 11.54 -1.33
N LEU A 25 7.51 10.47 -2.00
CA LEU A 25 8.28 9.91 -3.11
C LEU A 25 8.45 10.89 -4.25
N SER A 26 7.40 11.65 -4.57
CA SER A 26 7.48 12.67 -5.62
C SER A 26 8.51 13.75 -5.30
N SER A 27 8.70 14.07 -4.03
CA SER A 27 9.70 15.09 -3.63
C SER A 27 11.10 14.54 -3.46
N LYS A 28 11.24 13.25 -3.16
CA LYS A 28 12.55 12.62 -2.85
C LYS A 28 13.18 11.90 -4.04
N VAL A 29 12.37 11.44 -4.98
CA VAL A 29 12.83 10.69 -6.15
C VAL A 29 12.52 11.51 -7.39
N ASN A 30 13.55 12.03 -8.05
CA ASN A 30 13.37 12.92 -9.21
C ASN A 30 12.53 12.29 -10.33
N SER A 31 12.72 10.99 -10.58
CA SER A 31 11.95 10.27 -11.60
C SER A 31 10.46 10.24 -11.31
N LEU A 32 10.06 10.40 -10.04
CA LEU A 32 8.66 10.39 -9.63
C LEU A 32 8.04 11.78 -9.51
N ASN A 33 8.81 12.83 -9.80
CA ASN A 33 8.30 14.20 -9.76
C ASN A 33 7.20 14.41 -10.79
N ASN A 34 6.08 15.02 -10.37
CA ASN A 34 4.97 15.39 -11.25
C ASN A 34 4.37 14.22 -12.06
N GLN A 35 4.46 13.01 -11.53
CA GLN A 35 3.87 11.84 -12.16
C GLN A 35 2.44 11.60 -11.68
N ASP A 36 1.56 11.17 -12.58
CA ASP A 36 0.17 10.88 -12.28
C ASP A 36 0.00 9.37 -12.03
N TRP A 37 -0.15 9.00 -10.76
CA TRP A 37 -0.39 7.62 -10.38
C TRP A 37 -1.86 7.27 -10.63
N ILE A 38 -2.10 6.05 -11.08
CA ILE A 38 -3.45 5.54 -11.31
C ILE A 38 -3.94 4.82 -10.06
N LEU A 39 -5.04 5.29 -9.50
CA LEU A 39 -5.69 4.67 -8.35
C LEU A 39 -6.76 3.69 -8.81
N SER A 40 -6.63 2.43 -8.38
CA SER A 40 -7.65 1.40 -8.52
C SER A 40 -8.22 1.08 -7.16
N LYS A 41 -9.46 1.48 -6.89
CA LYS A 41 -10.11 1.17 -5.62
C LYS A 41 -11.53 0.67 -5.84
N GLY A 42 -12.05 -0.05 -4.86
CA GLY A 42 -13.42 -0.53 -4.86
C GLY A 42 -13.66 -1.80 -5.65
N SER A 43 -12.78 -2.15 -6.57
CA SER A 43 -12.89 -3.36 -7.37
C SER A 43 -12.68 -4.64 -6.54
N THR A 44 -12.00 -4.53 -5.41
CA THR A 44 -11.68 -5.67 -4.55
C THR A 44 -12.39 -5.61 -3.20
N LYS A 45 -13.35 -4.69 -3.04
CA LYS A 45 -14.15 -4.63 -1.81
C LYS A 45 -15.04 -5.86 -1.70
N THR A 46 -14.92 -6.55 -0.58
CA THR A 46 -15.69 -7.76 -0.30
C THR A 46 -16.27 -7.68 1.11
N CYS A 47 -17.56 -7.96 1.24
CA CYS A 47 -18.23 -8.00 2.53
C CYS A 47 -18.86 -9.38 2.74
N LYS A 48 -18.70 -9.92 3.95
CA LYS A 48 -19.30 -11.21 4.35
C LYS A 48 -20.10 -11.05 5.64
N ALA A 49 -21.23 -11.73 5.71
CA ALA A 49 -22.00 -11.83 6.95
C ALA A 49 -21.14 -12.47 8.05
N ASP A 50 -21.27 -11.96 9.28
CA ASP A 50 -20.64 -12.56 10.44
C ASP A 50 -21.41 -13.82 10.90
N GLU A 51 -21.00 -14.40 12.02
CA GLU A 51 -21.60 -15.60 12.59
C GLU A 51 -23.08 -15.43 12.92
N THR A 52 -23.51 -14.22 13.23
CA THR A 52 -24.93 -13.91 13.54
C THR A 52 -25.79 -13.77 12.30
N GLY A 53 -25.18 -13.54 11.13
CA GLY A 53 -25.88 -13.23 9.89
C GLY A 53 -26.49 -11.85 9.83
N LYS A 54 -26.38 -11.05 10.90
CA LYS A 54 -26.99 -9.73 11.01
C LYS A 54 -26.06 -8.59 10.64
N LYS A 55 -24.75 -8.78 10.84
CA LYS A 55 -23.71 -7.78 10.57
C LYS A 55 -22.75 -8.28 9.51
N LYS A 56 -22.13 -7.37 8.80
CA LYS A 56 -21.15 -7.69 7.77
C LYS A 56 -19.80 -7.11 8.09
N ARG A 57 -18.76 -7.91 7.90
CA ARG A 57 -17.38 -7.45 7.93
C ARG A 57 -16.91 -7.24 6.50
N CYS A 58 -16.28 -6.10 6.26
CA CYS A 58 -15.79 -5.73 4.95
C CYS A 58 -14.27 -5.62 4.94
N LYS A 59 -13.67 -6.00 3.81
CA LYS A 59 -12.27 -5.81 3.53
C LYS A 59 -12.13 -5.15 2.17
N VAL A 60 -11.02 -4.48 1.92
CA VAL A 60 -10.79 -3.81 0.65
C VAL A 60 -9.31 -3.81 0.30
N GLY A 61 -9.02 -3.90 -1.01
CA GLY A 61 -7.71 -3.63 -1.57
C GLY A 61 -7.71 -2.28 -2.26
N LEU A 62 -6.65 -1.50 -2.04
CA LEU A 62 -6.42 -0.21 -2.68
C LEU A 62 -5.10 -0.31 -3.42
N ASN A 63 -5.01 0.25 -4.62
CA ASN A 63 -3.78 0.18 -5.40
C ASN A 63 -3.51 1.47 -6.16
N TYR A 64 -2.33 2.04 -5.97
CA TYR A 64 -1.75 3.07 -6.84
C TYR A 64 -0.69 2.43 -7.72
N GLY A 65 -0.75 2.68 -9.01
CA GLY A 65 0.24 2.17 -9.96
C GLY A 65 0.77 3.26 -10.86
N LEU A 66 2.03 3.11 -11.25
CA LEU A 66 2.69 4.03 -12.19
C LEU A 66 3.70 3.24 -13.01
N LYS A 67 3.55 3.30 -14.34
CA LYS A 67 4.55 2.74 -15.26
C LYS A 67 5.64 3.78 -15.44
N ILE A 68 6.83 3.47 -14.94
CA ILE A 68 7.98 4.37 -14.97
C ILE A 68 9.26 3.57 -14.78
N GLU A 69 10.32 4.04 -15.41
CA GLU A 69 11.64 3.43 -15.26
C GLU A 69 12.37 4.05 -14.07
N LEU A 70 12.78 3.19 -13.13
CA LEU A 70 13.53 3.57 -11.94
C LEU A 70 14.90 2.88 -11.94
N SER A 71 15.84 3.43 -11.16
CA SER A 71 17.17 2.85 -10.99
C SER A 71 17.28 2.11 -9.66
N VAL A 72 18.35 1.34 -9.47
CA VAL A 72 18.65 0.68 -8.20
C VAL A 72 18.81 1.72 -7.08
N ALA A 73 19.42 2.87 -7.38
CA ALA A 73 19.56 3.97 -6.43
C ALA A 73 18.17 4.50 -5.99
N ASP A 74 17.23 4.58 -6.92
CA ASP A 74 15.84 4.98 -6.61
C ASP A 74 15.18 3.97 -5.68
N VAL A 75 15.41 2.67 -5.88
CA VAL A 75 14.88 1.62 -5.01
C VAL A 75 15.34 1.82 -3.57
N ASP A 76 16.63 2.12 -3.38
CA ASP A 76 17.19 2.36 -2.04
C ASP A 76 16.55 3.58 -1.36
N ILE A 77 16.34 4.66 -2.10
CA ILE A 77 15.66 5.85 -1.58
C ILE A 77 14.22 5.50 -1.18
N ILE A 78 13.51 4.78 -2.06
CA ILE A 78 12.12 4.40 -1.81
C ILE A 78 12.00 3.49 -0.58
N LEU A 79 12.90 2.52 -0.42
CA LEU A 79 12.92 1.65 0.75
C LEU A 79 13.15 2.45 2.04
N ASN A 80 14.11 3.36 2.04
CA ASN A 80 14.41 4.19 3.20
C ASN A 80 13.21 5.07 3.58
N GLU A 81 12.57 5.70 2.60
CA GLU A 81 11.39 6.53 2.83
C GLU A 81 10.19 5.70 3.30
N PHE A 82 10.00 4.51 2.73
CA PHE A 82 8.95 3.58 3.14
C PHE A 82 9.11 3.19 4.60
N SER A 83 10.31 2.78 5.00
CA SER A 83 10.60 2.40 6.37
C SER A 83 10.43 3.58 7.34
N SER A 84 10.95 4.76 6.98
CA SER A 84 10.85 5.94 7.83
C SER A 84 9.41 6.40 8.03
N PHE A 85 8.60 6.35 6.98
CA PHE A 85 7.22 6.83 7.02
C PHE A 85 6.30 5.85 7.76
N PHE A 86 6.29 4.57 7.35
CA PHE A 86 5.32 3.62 7.89
C PHE A 86 5.65 3.14 9.30
N THR A 87 6.91 3.20 9.75
CA THR A 87 7.27 2.93 11.14
C THR A 87 6.55 3.86 12.11
N LYS A 88 6.19 5.06 11.68
CA LYS A 88 5.48 6.06 12.49
C LYS A 88 3.97 5.91 12.45
N THR A 89 3.45 4.92 11.70
CA THR A 89 2.02 4.62 11.59
C THR A 89 1.71 3.36 12.39
N TYR A 90 0.43 2.97 12.44
CA TYR A 90 0.09 1.73 13.14
C TYR A 90 0.47 0.47 12.34
N VAL A 91 0.79 0.58 11.04
CA VAL A 91 1.39 -0.49 10.25
C VAL A 91 2.91 -0.46 10.36
N GLU A 92 3.39 -0.59 11.58
CA GLU A 92 4.78 -0.30 11.93
C GLU A 92 5.80 -1.42 11.69
N ASN A 93 5.33 -2.62 11.38
CA ASN A 93 6.22 -3.77 11.14
C ASN A 93 6.65 -3.79 9.67
N ILE A 94 7.90 -3.43 9.43
CA ILE A 94 8.46 -3.28 8.09
C ILE A 94 9.28 -4.52 7.73
N GLU A 95 9.00 -5.07 6.54
CA GLU A 95 9.73 -6.23 6.01
C GLU A 95 10.14 -5.99 4.56
N ARG A 96 11.33 -6.42 4.19
CA ARG A 96 11.75 -6.51 2.80
C ARG A 96 11.51 -7.94 2.34
N ILE A 97 10.42 -8.15 1.58
CA ILE A 97 9.99 -9.49 1.21
C ILE A 97 10.79 -10.04 0.04
N SER A 98 11.14 -9.21 -0.92
CA SER A 98 11.80 -9.64 -2.15
C SER A 98 12.89 -8.66 -2.55
N ASN A 99 14.02 -9.23 -2.93
CA ASN A 99 15.13 -8.51 -3.54
C ASN A 99 15.68 -9.43 -4.63
N ASN A 100 14.88 -9.62 -5.68
CA ASN A 100 15.24 -10.55 -6.76
C ASN A 100 15.92 -9.77 -7.89
N GLU A 101 17.24 -9.73 -7.87
CA GLU A 101 18.04 -9.00 -8.84
C GLU A 101 17.97 -9.61 -10.24
N GLU A 102 17.75 -10.93 -10.36
CA GLU A 102 17.62 -11.59 -11.67
C GLU A 102 16.45 -11.04 -12.47
N ILE A 103 15.30 -10.87 -11.82
CA ILE A 103 14.10 -10.33 -12.46
C ILE A 103 13.87 -8.86 -12.13
N ALA A 104 14.84 -8.22 -11.47
CA ALA A 104 14.81 -6.80 -11.10
C ALA A 104 13.50 -6.42 -10.38
N ARG A 105 13.07 -7.26 -9.43
CA ARG A 105 11.86 -7.07 -8.65
C ARG A 105 12.19 -6.84 -7.18
N TYR A 106 11.60 -5.81 -6.60
CA TYR A 106 11.82 -5.44 -5.19
C TYR A 106 10.46 -5.23 -4.53
N GLU A 107 10.28 -5.75 -3.31
CA GLU A 107 9.01 -5.67 -2.61
C GLU A 107 9.23 -5.41 -1.12
N PHE A 108 8.53 -4.40 -0.61
CA PHE A 108 8.56 -3.99 0.80
C PHE A 108 7.16 -4.07 1.37
N LEU A 109 7.05 -4.45 2.64
CA LEU A 109 5.78 -4.63 3.31
C LEU A 109 5.77 -3.90 4.65
N ALA A 110 4.69 -3.18 4.94
CA ALA A 110 4.37 -2.64 6.26
C ALA A 110 3.09 -3.32 6.74
N ARG A 111 3.12 -3.87 7.94
CA ARG A 111 2.03 -4.70 8.46
C ARG A 111 1.63 -4.28 9.86
N SER A 112 0.31 -4.26 10.13
CA SER A 112 -0.21 -4.09 11.48
C SER A 112 -0.37 -5.43 12.19
N SER A 113 -0.56 -5.39 13.52
CA SER A 113 -0.79 -6.60 14.32
C SER A 113 -2.11 -7.32 13.98
N ILE A 114 -3.05 -6.64 13.32
CA ILE A 114 -4.36 -7.21 12.98
C ILE A 114 -4.48 -7.61 11.51
N GLY A 115 -3.37 -7.56 10.76
CA GLY A 115 -3.34 -8.06 9.39
C GLY A 115 -3.54 -7.04 8.29
N ASP A 116 -3.62 -5.76 8.61
CA ASP A 116 -3.61 -4.70 7.59
C ASP A 116 -2.21 -4.59 7.00
N GLU A 117 -2.12 -4.34 5.70
CA GLU A 117 -0.83 -4.26 5.00
C GLU A 117 -0.78 -3.10 4.04
N ILE A 118 0.42 -2.51 3.92
CA ILE A 118 0.76 -1.63 2.80
C ILE A 118 1.99 -2.24 2.14
N ARG A 119 1.94 -2.41 0.83
CA ARG A 119 2.99 -3.08 0.06
C ARG A 119 3.44 -2.19 -1.07
N CYS A 120 4.76 -2.05 -1.22
CA CYS A 120 5.36 -1.36 -2.34
C CYS A 120 6.13 -2.37 -3.19
N THR A 121 5.78 -2.48 -4.46
CA THR A 121 6.44 -3.38 -5.39
C THR A 121 7.05 -2.57 -6.53
N ILE A 122 8.33 -2.80 -6.83
CA ILE A 122 9.06 -2.11 -7.87
C ILE A 122 9.62 -3.12 -8.85
N TYR A 123 9.35 -2.92 -10.14
CA TYR A 123 10.00 -3.64 -11.22
C TYR A 123 10.89 -2.67 -11.98
N LEU A 124 12.16 -2.98 -12.08
CA LEU A 124 13.10 -2.24 -12.93
C LEU A 124 13.07 -2.78 -14.35
N ALA A 125 13.49 -1.96 -15.31
CA ALA A 125 13.55 -2.36 -16.70
C ALA A 125 14.51 -3.52 -16.89
N ASN A 126 14.05 -4.60 -17.52
CA ASN A 126 14.86 -5.69 -18.03
C ASN A 126 14.06 -6.45 -19.11
N GLU A 127 14.61 -7.54 -19.64
CA GLU A 127 13.96 -8.28 -20.72
C GLU A 127 12.66 -8.98 -20.31
N TRP A 128 12.39 -9.10 -19.00
CA TRP A 128 11.22 -9.81 -18.46
C TRP A 128 10.14 -8.87 -17.93
N ASN A 129 10.49 -7.62 -17.60
CA ASN A 129 9.61 -6.71 -16.86
C ASN A 129 9.26 -5.46 -17.64
N ILE A 130 8.01 -5.02 -17.46
CA ILE A 130 7.63 -3.64 -17.74
C ILE A 130 7.99 -2.82 -16.50
N PRO A 131 8.86 -1.77 -16.61
CA PRO A 131 9.25 -0.98 -15.45
C PRO A 131 8.03 -0.28 -14.84
N GLN A 132 7.86 -0.46 -13.53
CA GLN A 132 6.71 0.11 -12.83
C GLN A 132 6.93 0.09 -11.32
N ILE A 133 6.16 0.94 -10.64
CA ILE A 133 6.03 0.94 -9.19
C ILE A 133 4.54 0.82 -8.84
N SER A 134 4.22 0.02 -7.83
CA SER A 134 2.87 -0.04 -7.29
C SER A 134 2.90 0.07 -5.79
N LEU A 135 1.87 0.72 -5.25
CA LEU A 135 1.65 0.88 -3.82
C LEU A 135 0.26 0.34 -3.52
N SER A 136 0.21 -0.79 -2.82
CA SER A 136 -1.04 -1.48 -2.53
C SER A 136 -1.33 -1.44 -1.03
N GLY A 137 -2.60 -1.22 -0.69
CA GLY A 137 -3.08 -1.29 0.68
C GLY A 137 -4.13 -2.37 0.81
N PHE A 138 -4.05 -3.17 1.85
CA PHE A 138 -5.06 -4.17 2.19
C PHE A 138 -5.60 -3.89 3.58
N VAL A 139 -6.91 -3.65 3.64
CA VAL A 139 -7.62 -3.42 4.91
C VAL A 139 -8.30 -4.74 5.31
N ALA A 140 -7.84 -5.32 6.42
CA ALA A 140 -8.36 -6.58 6.94
C ALA A 140 -9.84 -6.44 7.33
N PRO A 141 -10.60 -7.56 7.38
CA PRO A 141 -12.03 -7.51 7.62
C PRO A 141 -12.42 -6.75 8.88
N ARG A 142 -13.38 -5.83 8.75
CA ARG A 142 -13.93 -5.01 9.83
C ARG A 142 -15.41 -4.77 9.60
N TYR A 143 -16.12 -4.48 10.69
CA TYR A 143 -17.51 -4.04 10.58
C TYR A 143 -17.60 -2.63 10.00
N LYS A 144 -18.65 -2.38 9.21
CA LYS A 144 -19.00 -1.04 8.80
C LYS A 144 -19.54 -0.24 9.99
N LYS A 145 -19.50 1.10 9.87
CA LYS A 145 -20.03 1.99 10.90
C LYS A 145 -21.51 1.68 11.20
N SER A 146 -22.30 1.35 10.18
CA SER A 146 -23.73 1.03 10.33
C SER A 146 -23.99 -0.29 11.05
N ASP A 147 -22.99 -1.18 11.11
CA ASP A 147 -23.08 -2.51 11.74
C ASP A 147 -22.30 -2.59 13.07
N TYR A 148 -21.77 -1.46 13.52
CA TYR A 148 -20.90 -1.42 14.70
C TYR A 148 -21.66 -1.22 16.00
#